data_3a61b7a539180c20cf663f4643863a19
#
_entry.id   3a61b7a539180c20cf663f4643863a19
#
_cell.length_a   1.000
_cell.length_b   1.000
_cell.length_c   1.000
_cell.angle_alpha   90.00
_cell.angle_beta   90.00
_cell.angle_gamma   90.00
#
_symmetry.space_group_name_H-M   'P 1'
#
loop_
_entity.id
_entity.type
_entity.pdbx_description
1 polymer ?
#
loop_
_entity_poly.entity_id
_entity_poly.type
_entity_poly.pdbx_seq_one_letter_code
_entity_poly.pdbx_strand_id
1 'polypeptide(L)'
;GSPQGKNATYVSHVAGTDPEPEPTPGTVTIAEAIAAADGAAIVIENATVIGVYSRGVLVEDTTGKLLVYAGSAVSANVGDVVKVEGSMATYGGLRQVGSPTVTVTGSTTYTYPTAEVMDGAAMDAYLSNPVVKYVEYTGTLAISGYYYNVTVDGATTAVGSLAYVIDGTVDPALDGQKILVKGWTIGFSGGKYVNTMITSVTAADGGT
;
A
#
# COMPACT_ATOMS: atom_id res chain seq x y z
N GLY A 1 20.19 -45.02 65.06
CA GLY A 1 20.53 -44.60 63.71
C GLY A 1 19.60 -43.48 63.29
N SER A 2 20.13 -42.27 63.20
CA SER A 2 19.39 -41.11 62.71
C SER A 2 19.10 -41.28 61.21
N PRO A 3 17.91 -41.05 60.73
CA PRO A 3 17.66 -41.00 59.31
C PRO A 3 18.34 -39.75 58.75
N GLN A 4 19.30 -39.98 57.92
CA GLN A 4 19.87 -38.94 57.12
C GLN A 4 18.82 -38.30 56.25
N GLY A 5 18.47 -37.08 56.54
CA GLY A 5 17.61 -36.30 55.64
C GLY A 5 18.30 -36.19 54.30
N LYS A 6 17.71 -36.76 53.29
CA LYS A 6 18.14 -36.53 51.93
C LYS A 6 17.81 -35.09 51.58
N ASN A 7 18.80 -34.26 51.63
CA ASN A 7 18.74 -32.96 50.98
C ASN A 7 18.55 -33.23 49.51
N ALA A 8 17.34 -33.12 49.06
CA ALA A 8 17.10 -32.97 47.64
C ALA A 8 17.81 -31.71 47.21
N THR A 9 18.92 -31.84 46.51
CA THR A 9 19.56 -30.73 45.85
C THR A 9 18.60 -30.24 44.78
N TYR A 10 17.91 -29.20 45.06
CA TYR A 10 17.14 -28.49 44.07
C TYR A 10 18.14 -27.94 43.06
N VAL A 11 18.33 -28.63 41.95
CA VAL A 11 19.03 -28.05 40.80
C VAL A 11 18.08 -26.97 40.28
N SER A 12 18.38 -25.73 40.61
CA SER A 12 17.73 -24.64 39.94
C SER A 12 18.02 -24.80 38.48
N HIS A 13 17.02 -25.12 37.71
CA HIS A 13 17.06 -24.94 36.29
C HIS A 13 17.34 -23.45 36.09
N VAL A 14 18.57 -23.13 35.76
CA VAL A 14 18.82 -21.93 35.02
C VAL A 14 18.16 -22.22 33.67
N ALA A 15 16.92 -21.80 33.51
CA ALA A 15 16.30 -21.76 32.24
C ALA A 15 17.32 -21.12 31.31
N GLY A 16 17.81 -21.89 30.31
CA GLY A 16 18.48 -21.29 29.18
C GLY A 16 17.61 -20.10 28.81
N THR A 17 18.21 -18.98 28.58
CA THR A 17 17.52 -17.79 28.16
C THR A 17 16.74 -18.12 26.90
N ASP A 18 15.54 -18.61 27.10
CA ASP A 18 14.49 -18.52 26.11
C ASP A 18 14.38 -17.02 25.85
N PRO A 19 14.64 -16.53 24.64
CA PRO A 19 14.51 -15.10 24.41
C PRO A 19 13.12 -14.73 24.84
N GLU A 20 13.04 -13.81 25.79
CA GLU A 20 11.76 -13.25 26.23
C GLU A 20 11.01 -12.85 24.96
N PRO A 21 9.79 -13.37 24.71
CA PRO A 21 9.06 -13.03 23.51
C PRO A 21 9.01 -11.51 23.42
N GLU A 22 9.45 -10.97 22.29
CA GLU A 22 9.36 -9.54 22.04
C GLU A 22 7.94 -9.08 22.34
N PRO A 23 7.77 -7.99 23.10
CA PRO A 23 6.45 -7.51 23.44
C PRO A 23 5.66 -7.31 22.15
N THR A 24 4.48 -7.91 22.06
CA THR A 24 3.56 -7.70 20.94
C THR A 24 3.33 -6.21 20.80
N PRO A 25 3.65 -5.58 19.66
CA PRO A 25 3.41 -4.16 19.50
C PRO A 25 1.95 -3.85 19.75
N GLY A 26 1.69 -2.80 20.52
CA GLY A 26 0.34 -2.29 20.73
C GLY A 26 -0.25 -1.81 19.42
N THR A 27 -1.57 -1.79 19.33
CA THR A 27 -2.29 -1.22 18.19
C THR A 27 -1.99 0.27 18.06
N VAL A 28 -1.68 0.71 16.86
CA VAL A 28 -1.40 2.10 16.51
C VAL A 28 -2.35 2.59 15.43
N THR A 29 -2.51 3.89 15.33
CA THR A 29 -3.18 4.53 14.20
C THR A 29 -2.28 4.54 12.97
N ILE A 30 -2.86 4.78 11.80
CA ILE A 30 -2.07 4.95 10.56
C ILE A 30 -1.11 6.13 10.70
N ALA A 31 -1.53 7.25 11.28
CA ALA A 31 -0.63 8.39 11.50
C ALA A 31 0.57 8.04 12.39
N GLU A 32 0.34 7.27 13.45
CA GLU A 32 1.40 6.78 14.34
C GLU A 32 2.34 5.79 13.62
N ALA A 33 1.79 4.90 12.79
CA ALA A 33 2.59 4.00 11.97
C ALA A 33 3.47 4.76 10.98
N ILE A 34 2.93 5.78 10.32
CA ILE A 34 3.70 6.64 9.39
C ILE A 34 4.85 7.35 10.11
N ALA A 35 4.66 7.73 11.37
CA ALA A 35 5.68 8.40 12.18
C ALA A 35 6.72 7.44 12.78
N ALA A 36 6.47 6.13 12.76
CA ALA A 36 7.38 5.13 13.30
C ALA A 36 8.63 4.98 12.41
N ALA A 37 9.72 4.52 13.02
CA ALA A 37 10.96 4.29 12.29
C ALA A 37 10.82 3.15 11.25
N ASP A 38 11.66 3.17 10.22
CA ASP A 38 11.81 2.05 9.30
C ASP A 38 12.17 0.78 10.10
N GLY A 39 11.54 -0.32 9.75
CA GLY A 39 11.69 -1.60 10.45
C GLY A 39 10.84 -1.74 11.71
N ALA A 40 10.16 -0.69 12.17
CA ALA A 40 9.29 -0.78 13.33
C ALA A 40 8.12 -1.72 13.05
N ALA A 41 7.90 -2.68 13.95
CA ALA A 41 6.73 -3.54 13.89
C ALA A 41 5.48 -2.76 14.29
N ILE A 42 4.42 -2.90 13.51
CA ILE A 42 3.14 -2.20 13.74
C ILE A 42 1.96 -3.15 13.66
N VAL A 43 0.91 -2.80 14.40
CA VAL A 43 -0.41 -3.42 14.31
C VAL A 43 -1.43 -2.31 14.17
N ILE A 44 -2.21 -2.36 13.09
CA ILE A 44 -3.31 -1.44 12.84
C ILE A 44 -4.60 -2.25 12.84
N GLU A 45 -5.58 -1.83 13.61
CA GLU A 45 -6.89 -2.46 13.64
C GLU A 45 -7.95 -1.54 13.05
N ASN A 46 -9.02 -2.14 12.52
CA ASN A 46 -10.18 -1.43 11.99
C ASN A 46 -9.85 -0.42 10.87
N ALA A 47 -8.86 -0.74 10.05
CA ALA A 47 -8.60 0.03 8.84
C ALA A 47 -9.54 -0.43 7.71
N THR A 48 -9.95 0.50 6.86
CA THR A 48 -10.80 0.20 5.70
C THR A 48 -9.93 0.08 4.45
N VAL A 49 -10.13 -0.98 3.68
CA VAL A 49 -9.49 -1.13 2.36
C VAL A 49 -10.17 -0.16 1.39
N ILE A 50 -9.38 0.72 0.80
CA ILE A 50 -9.84 1.74 -0.14
C ILE A 50 -9.30 1.55 -1.56
N GLY A 51 -8.36 0.66 -1.74
CA GLY A 51 -7.79 0.30 -3.03
C GLY A 51 -7.11 -1.06 -2.97
N VAL A 52 -7.08 -1.73 -4.12
CA VAL A 52 -6.42 -3.03 -4.27
C VAL A 52 -5.63 -3.05 -5.57
N TYR A 53 -4.50 -3.76 -5.55
CA TYR A 53 -3.73 -4.05 -6.75
C TYR A 53 -3.06 -5.42 -6.61
N SER A 54 -2.30 -5.87 -7.59
CA SER A 54 -1.77 -7.24 -7.57
C SER A 54 -0.68 -7.49 -6.52
N ARG A 55 -0.24 -6.45 -5.80
CA ARG A 55 0.84 -6.54 -4.79
C ARG A 55 0.42 -6.15 -3.38
N GLY A 56 -0.84 -5.86 -3.16
CA GLY A 56 -1.33 -5.50 -1.84
C GLY A 56 -2.60 -4.66 -1.87
N VAL A 57 -2.75 -3.84 -0.84
CA VAL A 57 -3.92 -2.98 -0.64
C VAL A 57 -3.52 -1.61 -0.12
N LEU A 58 -4.39 -0.64 -0.32
CA LEU A 58 -4.33 0.66 0.33
C LEU A 58 -5.41 0.69 1.41
N VAL A 59 -5.04 1.11 2.61
CA VAL A 59 -5.96 1.18 3.74
C VAL A 59 -6.04 2.60 4.31
N GLU A 60 -7.17 2.92 4.94
CA GLU A 60 -7.33 4.17 5.66
C GLU A 60 -7.99 3.98 7.01
N ASP A 61 -7.71 4.89 7.90
CA ASP A 61 -8.48 5.19 9.10
C ASP A 61 -8.74 6.70 9.16
N THR A 62 -9.27 7.19 10.29
CA THR A 62 -9.55 8.62 10.45
C THR A 62 -8.29 9.49 10.49
N THR A 63 -7.11 8.92 10.62
CA THR A 63 -5.83 9.61 10.76
C THR A 63 -5.01 9.68 9.49
N GLY A 64 -5.27 8.82 8.51
CA GLY A 64 -4.49 8.82 7.28
C GLY A 64 -4.73 7.61 6.38
N LYS A 65 -3.88 7.49 5.37
CA LYS A 65 -3.87 6.43 4.37
C LYS A 65 -2.49 5.78 4.34
N LEU A 66 -2.45 4.47 4.11
CA LEU A 66 -1.20 3.71 4.14
C LEU A 66 -1.23 2.57 3.14
N LEU A 67 -0.19 2.49 2.33
CA LEU A 67 0.01 1.37 1.42
C LEU A 67 0.50 0.15 2.22
N VAL A 68 -0.13 -0.98 1.97
CA VAL A 68 0.23 -2.28 2.53
C VAL A 68 0.78 -3.13 1.38
N TYR A 69 2.10 -3.21 1.28
CA TYR A 69 2.80 -3.90 0.20
C TYR A 69 3.12 -5.33 0.61
N ALA A 70 2.44 -6.28 0.01
CA ALA A 70 2.62 -7.72 0.30
C ALA A 70 3.51 -8.43 -0.72
N GLY A 71 3.83 -7.80 -1.84
CA GLY A 71 4.57 -8.43 -2.94
C GLY A 71 3.76 -9.44 -3.74
N SER A 72 2.52 -9.69 -3.36
CA SER A 72 1.54 -10.55 -4.02
C SER A 72 0.14 -10.08 -3.68
N ALA A 73 -0.87 -10.65 -4.36
CA ALA A 73 -2.26 -10.28 -4.12
C ALA A 73 -2.69 -10.60 -2.70
N VAL A 74 -3.45 -9.69 -2.10
CA VAL A 74 -4.07 -9.85 -0.78
C VAL A 74 -5.54 -10.19 -0.98
N SER A 75 -6.04 -11.18 -0.24
CA SER A 75 -7.46 -11.57 -0.27
C SER A 75 -8.31 -10.58 0.51
N ALA A 76 -8.49 -9.40 -0.04
CA ALA A 76 -9.33 -8.35 0.50
C ALA A 76 -9.89 -7.51 -0.65
N ASN A 77 -11.06 -6.94 -0.43
CA ASN A 77 -11.76 -6.09 -1.40
C ASN A 77 -11.94 -4.68 -0.83
N VAL A 78 -12.14 -3.72 -1.71
CA VAL A 78 -12.52 -2.36 -1.31
C VAL A 78 -13.78 -2.40 -0.45
N GLY A 79 -13.73 -1.73 0.71
CA GLY A 79 -14.78 -1.76 1.73
C GLY A 79 -14.56 -2.79 2.83
N ASP A 80 -13.64 -3.72 2.69
CA ASP A 80 -13.30 -4.63 3.77
C ASP A 80 -12.64 -3.86 4.92
N VAL A 81 -12.98 -4.24 6.14
CA VAL A 81 -12.33 -3.77 7.36
C VAL A 81 -11.28 -4.81 7.74
N VAL A 82 -10.07 -4.35 7.98
CA VAL A 82 -8.91 -5.24 8.16
C VAL A 82 -8.08 -4.89 9.39
N LYS A 83 -7.41 -5.92 9.90
CA LYS A 83 -6.25 -5.80 10.78
C LYS A 83 -5.00 -5.98 9.94
N VAL A 84 -4.04 -5.09 10.09
CA VAL A 84 -2.75 -5.13 9.40
C VAL A 84 -1.63 -5.26 10.41
N GLU A 85 -0.79 -6.26 10.23
CA GLU A 85 0.42 -6.49 11.00
C GLU A 85 1.60 -6.49 10.03
N GLY A 86 2.69 -5.85 10.39
CA GLY A 86 3.88 -5.81 9.54
C GLY A 86 4.92 -4.86 10.07
N SER A 87 5.83 -4.46 9.22
CA SER A 87 6.90 -3.51 9.57
C SER A 87 6.90 -2.32 8.62
N MET A 88 7.26 -1.15 9.16
CA MET A 88 7.30 0.07 8.38
C MET A 88 8.53 0.12 7.48
N ALA A 89 8.32 0.63 6.28
CA ALA A 89 9.35 0.86 5.28
C ALA A 89 9.06 2.14 4.51
N THR A 90 10.07 2.63 3.79
CA THR A 90 9.93 3.78 2.88
C THR A 90 10.22 3.32 1.47
N TYR A 91 9.34 3.64 0.54
CA TYR A 91 9.51 3.36 -0.87
C TYR A 91 8.79 4.41 -1.72
N GLY A 92 9.42 4.83 -2.81
CA GLY A 92 8.78 5.75 -3.75
C GLY A 92 8.44 7.11 -3.17
N GLY A 93 9.15 7.56 -2.14
CA GLY A 93 8.89 8.82 -1.43
C GLY A 93 7.77 8.73 -0.39
N LEU A 94 7.18 7.55 -0.19
CA LEU A 94 6.09 7.32 0.76
C LEU A 94 6.41 6.22 1.76
N ARG A 95 5.73 6.27 2.89
CA ARG A 95 5.76 5.23 3.92
C ARG A 95 4.83 4.10 3.53
N GLN A 96 5.20 2.87 3.83
CA GLN A 96 4.39 1.69 3.56
C GLN A 96 4.61 0.61 4.61
N VAL A 97 3.70 -0.34 4.69
CA VAL A 97 3.87 -1.58 5.46
C VAL A 97 4.49 -2.63 4.55
N GLY A 98 5.58 -3.23 4.99
CA GLY A 98 6.21 -4.38 4.35
C GLY A 98 5.97 -5.66 5.14
N SER A 99 6.10 -6.81 4.46
CA SER A 99 5.89 -8.15 5.04
C SER A 99 4.59 -8.25 5.86
N PRO A 100 3.45 -7.79 5.31
CA PRO A 100 2.23 -7.69 6.06
C PRO A 100 1.51 -9.03 6.23
N THR A 101 0.78 -9.14 7.34
CA THR A 101 -0.35 -10.06 7.48
C THR A 101 -1.62 -9.22 7.52
N VAL A 102 -2.52 -9.47 6.60
CA VAL A 102 -3.81 -8.75 6.49
C VAL A 102 -4.94 -9.72 6.82
N THR A 103 -5.73 -9.37 7.83
CA THR A 103 -6.87 -10.18 8.26
C THR A 103 -8.15 -9.38 8.08
N VAL A 104 -9.09 -9.89 7.29
CA VAL A 104 -10.40 -9.28 7.12
C VAL A 104 -11.24 -9.56 8.36
N THR A 105 -11.73 -8.52 9.01
CA THR A 105 -12.52 -8.59 10.24
C THR A 105 -13.97 -8.14 10.08
N GLY A 106 -14.29 -7.51 8.96
CA GLY A 106 -15.62 -7.01 8.65
C GLY A 106 -15.68 -6.36 7.30
N SER A 107 -16.74 -5.65 7.03
CA SER A 107 -16.92 -4.88 5.80
C SER A 107 -17.79 -3.66 6.04
N THR A 108 -17.59 -2.66 5.19
CA THR A 108 -18.39 -1.45 5.16
C THR A 108 -18.57 -0.99 3.71
N THR A 109 -19.50 -0.09 3.48
CA THR A 109 -19.62 0.54 2.18
C THR A 109 -18.57 1.64 2.09
N TYR A 110 -17.77 1.61 1.01
CA TYR A 110 -16.79 2.65 0.72
C TYR A 110 -17.11 3.32 -0.61
N THR A 111 -17.15 4.64 -0.60
CA THR A 111 -17.32 5.46 -1.79
C THR A 111 -16.06 6.26 -2.04
N TYR A 112 -15.50 6.16 -3.26
CA TYR A 112 -14.32 6.94 -3.61
C TYR A 112 -14.62 8.45 -3.51
N PRO A 113 -13.67 9.23 -3.00
CA PRO A 113 -13.83 10.70 -3.03
C PRO A 113 -13.85 11.20 -4.49
N THR A 114 -14.21 12.44 -4.68
CA THR A 114 -14.06 13.09 -5.98
C THR A 114 -12.59 13.08 -6.39
N ALA A 115 -12.28 12.57 -7.56
CA ALA A 115 -10.91 12.52 -8.05
C ALA A 115 -10.37 13.93 -8.33
N GLU A 116 -9.16 14.21 -7.84
CA GLU A 116 -8.45 15.43 -8.20
C GLU A 116 -7.94 15.30 -9.63
N VAL A 117 -8.25 16.26 -10.48
CA VAL A 117 -7.75 16.28 -11.85
C VAL A 117 -6.28 16.71 -11.84
N MET A 118 -5.40 15.88 -12.36
CA MET A 118 -3.99 16.18 -12.52
C MET A 118 -3.65 16.37 -13.99
N ASP A 119 -3.29 17.59 -14.34
CA ASP A 119 -2.70 17.88 -15.63
C ASP A 119 -1.18 17.54 -15.65
N GLY A 120 -0.52 17.79 -16.77
CA GLY A 120 0.92 17.49 -16.88
C GLY A 120 1.78 18.22 -15.86
N ALA A 121 1.47 19.48 -15.56
CA ALA A 121 2.20 20.27 -14.56
C ALA A 121 2.01 19.71 -13.15
N ALA A 122 0.79 19.26 -12.81
CA ALA A 122 0.50 18.63 -11.53
C ALA A 122 1.21 17.27 -11.39
N MET A 123 1.31 16.51 -12.48
CA MET A 123 2.07 15.26 -12.51
C MET A 123 3.56 15.52 -12.24
N ASP A 124 4.16 16.52 -12.89
CA ASP A 124 5.55 16.88 -12.64
C ASP A 124 5.77 17.35 -11.20
N ALA A 125 4.88 18.16 -10.66
CA ALA A 125 4.95 18.65 -9.29
C ALA A 125 4.84 17.52 -8.24
N TYR A 126 4.11 16.47 -8.55
CA TYR A 126 3.99 15.29 -7.69
C TYR A 126 5.35 14.67 -7.34
N LEU A 127 6.30 14.69 -8.26
CA LEU A 127 7.64 14.11 -8.05
C LEU A 127 8.42 14.82 -6.94
N SER A 128 8.08 16.06 -6.63
CA SER A 128 8.70 16.82 -5.54
C SER A 128 7.94 16.73 -4.22
N ASN A 129 6.70 16.27 -4.25
CA ASN A 129 5.85 16.16 -3.07
C ASN A 129 4.87 14.99 -3.22
N PRO A 130 5.34 13.75 -3.16
CA PRO A 130 4.49 12.58 -3.30
C PRO A 130 3.56 12.45 -2.09
N VAL A 131 2.31 12.17 -2.38
CA VAL A 131 1.27 11.91 -1.38
C VAL A 131 0.32 10.83 -1.89
N VAL A 132 -0.39 10.17 -0.98
CA VAL A 132 -1.49 9.28 -1.34
C VAL A 132 -2.75 10.12 -1.52
N LYS A 133 -3.27 10.17 -2.74
CA LYS A 133 -4.52 10.87 -3.03
C LYS A 133 -5.26 10.22 -4.20
N TYR A 134 -6.58 10.40 -4.23
CA TYR A 134 -7.41 9.90 -5.33
C TYR A 134 -7.43 10.91 -6.46
N VAL A 135 -6.99 10.47 -7.64
CA VAL A 135 -6.75 11.36 -8.78
C VAL A 135 -7.37 10.81 -10.06
N GLU A 136 -7.51 11.70 -11.04
CA GLU A 136 -7.69 11.33 -12.43
C GLU A 136 -6.71 12.08 -13.33
N TYR A 137 -6.24 11.42 -14.34
CA TYR A 137 -5.44 12.05 -15.40
C TYR A 137 -5.66 11.37 -16.74
N THR A 138 -5.37 12.11 -17.78
CA THR A 138 -5.55 11.68 -19.18
C THR A 138 -4.22 11.64 -19.89
N GLY A 139 -4.01 10.64 -20.70
CA GLY A 139 -2.81 10.50 -21.49
C GLY A 139 -2.84 9.28 -22.39
N THR A 140 -1.77 9.08 -23.15
CA THR A 140 -1.64 7.96 -24.07
C THR A 140 -1.02 6.75 -23.39
N LEU A 141 -1.73 5.65 -23.40
CA LEU A 141 -1.28 4.39 -22.80
C LEU A 141 -0.30 3.66 -23.71
N ALA A 142 0.79 3.18 -23.15
CA ALA A 142 1.69 2.24 -23.80
C ALA A 142 1.85 1.01 -22.88
N ILE A 143 1.48 -0.15 -23.40
CA ILE A 143 1.62 -1.44 -22.70
C ILE A 143 2.86 -2.15 -23.25
N SER A 144 3.79 -2.49 -22.37
CA SER A 144 4.99 -3.25 -22.72
C SER A 144 5.26 -4.30 -21.64
N GLY A 145 4.87 -5.54 -21.89
CA GLY A 145 4.95 -6.60 -20.89
C GLY A 145 4.10 -6.26 -19.66
N TYR A 146 4.74 -6.14 -18.51
CA TYR A 146 4.08 -5.78 -17.25
C TYR A 146 4.01 -4.28 -17.00
N TYR A 147 4.54 -3.45 -17.92
CA TYR A 147 4.58 -2.00 -17.77
C TYR A 147 3.40 -1.35 -18.50
N TYR A 148 2.66 -0.54 -17.77
CA TYR A 148 1.53 0.24 -18.26
C TYR A 148 1.86 1.71 -18.02
N ASN A 149 2.44 2.35 -19.01
CA ASN A 149 2.88 3.73 -18.90
C ASN A 149 1.92 4.66 -19.62
N VAL A 150 1.71 5.83 -19.03
CA VAL A 150 0.81 6.85 -19.56
C VAL A 150 1.58 8.13 -19.79
N THR A 151 1.69 8.54 -21.04
CA THR A 151 2.27 9.84 -21.40
C THR A 151 1.19 10.90 -21.23
N VAL A 152 1.33 11.72 -20.18
CA VAL A 152 0.37 12.76 -19.84
C VAL A 152 0.69 14.03 -20.61
N ASP A 153 -0.30 14.57 -21.31
CA ASP A 153 -0.13 15.80 -22.09
C ASP A 153 0.33 16.96 -21.20
N GLY A 154 1.38 17.66 -21.61
CA GLY A 154 1.93 18.79 -20.88
C GLY A 154 2.89 18.44 -19.74
N ALA A 155 3.06 17.17 -19.41
CA ALA A 155 4.11 16.76 -18.49
C ALA A 155 5.48 16.81 -19.17
N THR A 156 6.48 17.33 -18.46
CA THR A 156 7.85 17.43 -18.99
C THR A 156 8.74 16.31 -18.48
N THR A 157 8.51 15.82 -17.28
CA THR A 157 9.31 14.76 -16.64
C THR A 157 8.45 13.56 -16.25
N ALA A 158 7.32 13.80 -15.60
CA ALA A 158 6.49 12.75 -15.05
C ALA A 158 5.83 11.88 -16.12
N VAL A 159 5.79 10.59 -15.86
CA VAL A 159 5.06 9.59 -16.63
C VAL A 159 4.10 8.89 -15.68
N GLY A 160 2.83 8.75 -16.07
CA GLY A 160 1.91 7.94 -15.33
C GLY A 160 2.30 6.47 -15.42
N SER A 161 2.24 5.75 -14.32
CA SER A 161 2.51 4.32 -14.29
C SER A 161 1.38 3.61 -13.56
N LEU A 162 0.68 2.73 -14.28
CA LEU A 162 -0.37 1.91 -13.67
C LEU A 162 0.30 0.77 -12.93
N ALA A 163 0.40 0.90 -11.60
CA ALA A 163 1.20 0.01 -10.78
C ALA A 163 0.53 -1.36 -10.63
N TYR A 164 1.26 -2.40 -10.93
CA TYR A 164 0.88 -3.80 -10.70
C TYR A 164 -0.59 -4.09 -10.99
N VAL A 165 -0.97 -3.87 -12.25
CA VAL A 165 -2.33 -4.03 -12.74
C VAL A 165 -2.83 -5.46 -12.50
N ILE A 166 -4.02 -5.58 -11.94
CA ILE A 166 -4.70 -6.87 -11.81
C ILE A 166 -5.13 -7.33 -13.20
N ASP A 167 -4.82 -8.58 -13.54
CA ASP A 167 -5.15 -9.16 -14.84
C ASP A 167 -6.63 -8.97 -15.18
N GLY A 168 -6.87 -8.50 -16.41
CA GLY A 168 -8.21 -8.28 -16.92
C GLY A 168 -8.87 -6.95 -16.55
N THR A 169 -8.20 -6.08 -15.76
CA THR A 169 -8.76 -4.78 -15.37
C THR A 169 -8.47 -3.66 -16.37
N VAL A 170 -7.50 -3.84 -17.23
CA VAL A 170 -7.19 -2.91 -18.33
C VAL A 170 -7.39 -3.63 -19.65
N ASP A 171 -8.27 -3.09 -20.49
CA ASP A 171 -8.49 -3.64 -21.84
C ASP A 171 -7.21 -3.44 -22.68
N PRO A 172 -6.59 -4.51 -23.20
CA PRO A 172 -5.39 -4.39 -24.02
C PRO A 172 -5.62 -3.63 -25.32
N ALA A 173 -6.85 -3.51 -25.79
CA ALA A 173 -7.19 -2.68 -26.96
C ALA A 173 -6.94 -1.19 -26.72
N LEU A 174 -6.79 -0.76 -25.48
CA LEU A 174 -6.46 0.62 -25.11
C LEU A 174 -4.98 0.97 -25.33
N ASP A 175 -4.13 -0.01 -25.61
CA ASP A 175 -2.74 0.23 -25.95
C ASP A 175 -2.61 1.20 -27.16
N GLY A 176 -1.84 2.26 -26.97
CA GLY A 176 -1.70 3.33 -27.98
C GLY A 176 -2.83 4.35 -28.00
N GLN A 177 -3.87 4.16 -27.18
CA GLN A 177 -5.03 5.05 -27.15
C GLN A 177 -4.90 6.10 -26.03
N LYS A 178 -5.63 7.19 -26.20
CA LYS A 178 -5.82 8.17 -25.13
C LYS A 178 -6.82 7.63 -24.13
N ILE A 179 -6.43 7.60 -22.85
CA ILE A 179 -7.22 7.02 -21.76
C ILE A 179 -7.45 8.01 -20.64
N LEU A 180 -8.51 7.78 -19.87
CA LEU A 180 -8.75 8.41 -18.57
C LEU A 180 -8.45 7.37 -17.49
N VAL A 181 -7.51 7.71 -16.62
CA VAL A 181 -7.12 6.91 -15.45
C VAL A 181 -7.73 7.51 -14.20
N LYS A 182 -8.36 6.70 -13.39
CA LYS A 182 -8.71 7.05 -12.01
C LYS A 182 -8.04 6.08 -11.05
N GLY A 183 -7.52 6.58 -9.96
CA GLY A 183 -6.88 5.74 -8.97
C GLY A 183 -6.17 6.52 -7.87
N TRP A 184 -5.50 5.77 -7.03
CA TRP A 184 -4.73 6.31 -5.91
C TRP A 184 -3.27 6.47 -6.31
N THR A 185 -2.71 7.66 -6.14
CA THR A 185 -1.26 7.82 -6.27
C THR A 185 -0.58 7.17 -5.07
N ILE A 186 0.45 6.38 -5.33
CA ILE A 186 1.17 5.61 -4.31
C ILE A 186 2.69 5.79 -4.38
N GLY A 187 3.12 7.02 -4.69
CA GLY A 187 4.52 7.36 -4.79
C GLY A 187 5.05 7.35 -6.21
N PHE A 188 6.36 7.42 -6.34
CA PHE A 188 7.02 7.43 -7.64
C PHE A 188 8.23 6.50 -7.65
N SER A 189 8.68 6.13 -8.83
CA SER A 189 9.88 5.34 -9.04
C SER A 189 10.67 5.85 -10.24
N GLY A 190 11.97 5.49 -10.29
CA GLY A 190 12.85 5.87 -11.40
C GLY A 190 12.94 7.38 -11.65
N GLY A 191 12.66 8.20 -10.64
CA GLY A 191 12.69 9.67 -10.74
C GLY A 191 11.59 10.30 -11.58
N LYS A 192 10.67 9.53 -12.16
CA LYS A 192 9.66 10.05 -13.10
C LYS A 192 8.32 9.32 -13.11
N TYR A 193 8.26 8.07 -12.69
CA TYR A 193 7.03 7.27 -12.78
C TYR A 193 6.13 7.54 -11.59
N VAL A 194 5.00 8.18 -11.82
CA VAL A 194 3.95 8.35 -10.80
C VAL A 194 3.14 7.07 -10.73
N ASN A 195 3.39 6.29 -9.69
CA ASN A 195 2.73 5.00 -9.51
C ASN A 195 1.27 5.23 -9.09
N THR A 196 0.37 4.61 -9.80
CA THR A 196 -1.07 4.72 -9.58
C THR A 196 -1.69 3.35 -9.38
N MET A 197 -2.33 3.16 -8.23
CA MET A 197 -3.19 2.01 -7.97
C MET A 197 -4.56 2.32 -8.60
N ILE A 198 -4.82 1.76 -9.76
CA ILE A 198 -6.00 2.12 -10.55
C ILE A 198 -7.31 1.61 -9.94
N THR A 199 -8.35 2.39 -10.09
CA THR A 199 -9.73 1.98 -9.83
C THR A 199 -10.54 1.87 -11.12
N SER A 200 -10.19 2.65 -12.13
CA SER A 200 -10.76 2.51 -13.48
C SER A 200 -9.82 3.06 -14.54
N VAL A 201 -9.86 2.46 -15.69
CA VAL A 201 -9.19 2.93 -16.92
C VAL A 201 -10.19 2.77 -18.07
N THR A 202 -10.50 3.89 -18.70
CA THR A 202 -11.44 3.94 -19.82
C THR A 202 -10.83 4.72 -20.97
N ALA A 203 -11.34 4.52 -22.18
CA ALA A 203 -10.98 5.39 -23.29
C ALA A 203 -11.37 6.82 -22.92
N ALA A 204 -10.44 7.76 -23.08
CA ALA A 204 -10.81 9.16 -22.96
C ALA A 204 -11.81 9.46 -24.09
N ASP A 205 -12.90 10.18 -23.74
CA ASP A 205 -13.77 10.74 -24.75
C ASP A 205 -12.94 11.70 -25.58
N GLY A 206 -12.33 11.15 -26.65
CA GLY A 206 -11.69 11.97 -27.63
C GLY A 206 -12.80 12.81 -28.25
N GLY A 207 -12.93 14.05 -27.77
CA GLY A 207 -13.73 15.01 -28.48
C GLY A 207 -13.29 14.95 -29.93
N THR A 208 -14.17 14.62 -30.80
CA THR A 208 -13.96 14.77 -32.25
C THR A 208 -13.57 16.19 -32.56
#